data_102983dd0d07ee428fe7ac2ee81f8678
#
_entry.id   102983dd0d07ee428fe7ac2ee81f8678
#
_cell.length_a   1.000
_cell.length_b   1.000
_cell.length_c   1.000
_cell.angle_alpha   90.00
_cell.angle_beta   90.00
_cell.angle_gamma   90.00
#
_symmetry.space_group_name_H-M   'P 1'
#
loop_
_entity.id
_entity.type
_entity.pdbx_description
1 polymer ?
#
loop_
_entity_poly.entity_id
_entity_poly.type
_entity_poly.pdbx_seq_one_letter_code
_entity_poly.pdbx_strand_id
1 'polypeptide(L)'
;VQTAEGALTEVHDMLQRMNELAVKAANGTQTSADRGYINQEVQALVSEIDRVASTTTFNEKKLLDGSFKKVGLQVGAEAKQLITLDISAMSAKGLGLTTTATAATNVTVGGTDGANAQKAITMIKAALAKVSSQRADLGAVQNRLEHTIKNLDNVVENTTSAESSI
;
A
#
# COMPACT_ATOMS: atom_id res chain seq x y z
N VAL A 1 -12.23 0.59 2.20
CA VAL A 1 -11.11 1.13 3.00
C VAL A 1 -10.43 0.01 3.79
N GLN A 2 -11.16 -0.78 4.57
CA GLN A 2 -10.59 -1.85 5.39
C GLN A 2 -9.88 -2.92 4.54
N THR A 3 -10.45 -3.30 3.40
CA THR A 3 -9.83 -4.27 2.49
C THR A 3 -8.51 -3.74 1.93
N ALA A 4 -8.47 -2.48 1.52
CA ALA A 4 -7.25 -1.84 1.04
C ALA A 4 -6.21 -1.70 2.15
N GLU A 5 -6.60 -1.31 3.36
CA GLU A 5 -5.69 -1.23 4.50
C GLU A 5 -5.08 -2.58 4.86
N GLY A 6 -5.89 -3.65 4.85
CA GLY A 6 -5.39 -5.00 5.10
C GLY A 6 -4.35 -5.43 4.08
N ALA A 7 -4.62 -5.20 2.80
CA ALA A 7 -3.67 -5.51 1.73
C ALA A 7 -2.40 -4.67 1.81
N LEU A 8 -2.52 -3.37 2.13
CA LEU A 8 -1.35 -2.50 2.30
C LEU A 8 -0.52 -2.88 3.52
N THR A 9 -1.12 -3.39 4.58
CA THR A 9 -0.38 -3.95 5.71
C THR A 9 0.47 -5.14 5.28
N GLU A 10 -0.08 -6.04 4.46
CA GLU A 10 0.68 -7.16 3.90
C GLU A 10 1.85 -6.67 3.02
N VAL A 11 1.61 -5.70 2.15
CA VAL A 11 2.65 -5.11 1.30
C VAL A 11 3.73 -4.45 2.15
N HIS A 12 3.35 -3.72 3.18
CA HIS A 12 4.29 -3.09 4.12
C HIS A 12 5.18 -4.13 4.80
N ASP A 13 4.60 -5.21 5.30
CA ASP A 13 5.34 -6.28 5.96
C ASP A 13 6.31 -6.98 4.99
N MET A 14 5.90 -7.20 3.74
CA MET A 14 6.77 -7.75 2.71
C MET A 14 7.94 -6.82 2.39
N LEU A 15 7.69 -5.51 2.30
CA LEU A 15 8.75 -4.52 2.09
C LEU A 15 9.72 -4.44 3.26
N GLN A 16 9.24 -4.55 4.49
CA GLN A 16 10.12 -4.61 5.66
C GLN A 16 11.01 -5.86 5.63
N ARG A 17 10.45 -7.01 5.26
CA ARG A 17 11.23 -8.24 5.08
C ARG A 17 12.29 -8.08 3.98
N MET A 18 11.92 -7.45 2.85
CA MET A 18 12.86 -7.16 1.78
C MET A 18 13.99 -6.25 2.26
N ASN A 19 13.69 -5.26 3.09
CA ASN A 19 14.71 -4.37 3.66
C ASN A 19 15.69 -5.13 4.55
N GLU A 20 15.20 -6.01 5.42
CA GLU A 20 16.05 -6.88 6.25
C GLU A 20 16.98 -7.74 5.38
N LEU A 21 16.45 -8.33 4.33
CA LEU A 21 17.22 -9.14 3.38
C LEU A 21 18.27 -8.31 2.64
N ALA A 22 17.91 -7.10 2.21
CA ALA A 22 18.84 -6.20 1.53
C ALA A 22 19.98 -5.76 2.45
N VAL A 23 19.67 -5.43 3.71
CA VAL A 23 20.68 -5.11 4.72
C VAL A 23 21.64 -6.28 4.94
N LYS A 24 21.12 -7.50 5.04
CA LYS A 24 21.93 -8.72 5.16
C LYS A 24 22.83 -8.90 3.94
N ALA A 25 22.31 -8.74 2.73
CA ALA A 25 23.07 -8.89 1.50
C ALA A 25 24.13 -7.78 1.31
N ALA A 26 23.92 -6.61 1.88
CA ALA A 26 24.88 -5.50 1.85
C ALA A 26 26.12 -5.77 2.72
N ASN A 27 26.04 -6.73 3.65
CA ASN A 27 27.14 -7.05 4.54
C ASN A 27 28.31 -7.67 3.75
N GLY A 28 29.52 -7.13 3.95
CA GLY A 28 30.73 -7.56 3.25
C GLY A 28 31.14 -9.01 3.51
N THR A 29 30.62 -9.65 4.57
CA THR A 29 30.89 -11.06 4.89
C THR A 29 30.08 -12.03 4.04
N GLN A 30 29.06 -11.57 3.32
CA GLN A 30 28.26 -12.42 2.45
C GLN A 30 29.00 -12.73 1.16
N THR A 31 28.89 -13.98 0.69
CA THR A 31 29.43 -14.41 -0.60
C THR A 31 28.45 -14.09 -1.73
N SER A 32 28.94 -14.16 -2.98
CA SER A 32 28.04 -14.04 -4.16
C SER A 32 26.93 -15.10 -4.14
N ALA A 33 27.24 -16.33 -3.71
CA ALA A 33 26.26 -17.39 -3.59
C ALA A 33 25.21 -17.04 -2.53
N ASP A 34 25.63 -16.54 -1.37
CA ASP A 34 24.73 -16.10 -0.30
C ASP A 34 23.80 -14.98 -0.79
N ARG A 35 24.34 -13.99 -1.47
CA ARG A 35 23.53 -12.91 -2.07
C ARG A 35 22.54 -13.44 -3.11
N GLY A 36 22.94 -14.45 -3.87
CA GLY A 36 22.05 -15.11 -4.82
C GLY A 36 20.85 -15.77 -4.13
N TYR A 37 21.06 -16.46 -3.04
CA TYR A 37 19.98 -17.07 -2.25
C TYR A 37 19.07 -16.01 -1.62
N ILE A 38 19.65 -14.96 -1.06
CA ILE A 38 18.90 -13.84 -0.50
C ILE A 38 18.05 -13.18 -1.60
N ASN A 39 18.63 -13.01 -2.79
CA ASN A 39 17.92 -12.40 -3.92
C ASN A 39 16.73 -13.26 -4.40
N GLN A 40 16.82 -14.57 -4.33
CA GLN A 40 15.67 -15.43 -4.63
C GLN A 40 14.47 -15.11 -3.74
N GLU A 41 14.71 -14.91 -2.45
CA GLU A 41 13.64 -14.53 -1.51
C GLU A 41 13.12 -13.12 -1.82
N VAL A 42 14.00 -12.17 -2.12
CA VAL A 42 13.60 -10.81 -2.51
C VAL A 42 12.72 -10.82 -3.75
N GLN A 43 13.10 -11.58 -4.78
CA GLN A 43 12.29 -11.68 -6.01
C GLN A 43 10.94 -12.38 -5.77
N ALA A 44 10.90 -13.36 -4.89
CA ALA A 44 9.64 -13.99 -4.50
C ALA A 44 8.71 -13.00 -3.80
N LEU A 45 9.24 -12.13 -2.94
CA LEU A 45 8.47 -11.07 -2.29
C LEU A 45 7.97 -10.01 -3.29
N VAL A 46 8.78 -9.64 -4.28
CA VAL A 46 8.36 -8.74 -5.36
C VAL A 46 7.17 -9.34 -6.11
N SER A 47 7.24 -10.62 -6.47
CA SER A 47 6.13 -11.32 -7.14
C SER A 47 4.87 -11.37 -6.28
N GLU A 48 5.03 -11.57 -4.97
CA GLU A 48 3.90 -11.59 -4.04
C GLU A 48 3.26 -10.20 -3.89
N ILE A 49 4.05 -9.14 -3.88
CA ILE A 49 3.53 -7.76 -3.91
C ILE A 49 2.66 -7.56 -5.16
N ASP A 50 3.14 -8.00 -6.33
CA ASP A 50 2.37 -7.90 -7.57
C ASP A 50 1.08 -8.71 -7.51
N ARG A 51 1.12 -9.91 -6.92
CA ARG A 51 -0.07 -10.73 -6.74
C ARG A 51 -1.10 -10.02 -5.87
N VAL A 52 -0.69 -9.48 -4.72
CA VAL A 52 -1.57 -8.73 -3.82
C VAL A 52 -2.16 -7.52 -4.54
N ALA A 53 -1.34 -6.76 -5.26
CA ALA A 53 -1.80 -5.57 -5.97
C ALA A 53 -2.80 -5.89 -7.08
N SER A 54 -2.63 -7.01 -7.78
CA SER A 54 -3.51 -7.40 -8.88
C SER A 54 -4.78 -8.12 -8.43
N THR A 55 -4.77 -8.76 -7.25
CA THR A 55 -5.90 -9.56 -6.78
C THR A 55 -6.77 -8.87 -5.73
N THR A 56 -6.30 -7.78 -5.12
CA THR A 56 -7.09 -7.06 -4.12
C THR A 56 -8.26 -6.33 -4.78
N THR A 57 -9.45 -6.79 -4.47
CA THR A 57 -10.71 -6.24 -5.02
C THR A 57 -11.74 -6.07 -3.92
N PHE A 58 -12.66 -5.16 -4.16
CA PHE A 58 -13.88 -5.00 -3.38
C PHE A 58 -15.02 -4.66 -4.35
N ASN A 59 -16.13 -5.40 -4.29
CA ASN A 59 -17.24 -5.26 -5.24
C ASN A 59 -16.78 -5.27 -6.71
N GLU A 60 -15.89 -6.21 -7.06
CA GLU A 60 -15.31 -6.39 -8.39
C GLU A 60 -14.41 -5.25 -8.87
N LYS A 61 -14.16 -4.25 -8.02
CA LYS A 61 -13.23 -3.15 -8.32
C LYS A 61 -11.84 -3.46 -7.77
N LYS A 62 -10.83 -3.30 -8.61
CA LYS A 62 -9.43 -3.41 -8.19
C LYS A 62 -9.02 -2.18 -7.41
N LEU A 63 -8.41 -2.38 -6.25
CA LEU A 63 -8.08 -1.30 -5.32
C LEU A 63 -6.63 -0.82 -5.44
N LEU A 64 -5.69 -1.70 -5.79
CA LEU A 64 -4.26 -1.41 -5.69
C LEU A 64 -3.51 -1.41 -7.03
N ASP A 65 -4.21 -1.46 -8.15
CA ASP A 65 -3.57 -1.47 -9.48
C ASP A 65 -3.43 -0.07 -10.11
N GLY A 66 -3.84 0.97 -9.39
CA GLY A 66 -3.78 2.35 -9.85
C GLY A 66 -5.03 2.84 -10.55
N SER A 67 -6.03 1.99 -10.77
CA SER A 67 -7.29 2.38 -11.40
C SER A 67 -8.31 2.99 -10.43
N PHE A 68 -8.09 2.85 -9.12
CA PHE A 68 -8.98 3.37 -8.09
C PHE A 68 -8.67 4.85 -7.82
N LYS A 69 -9.22 5.73 -8.65
CA LYS A 69 -8.96 7.17 -8.60
C LYS A 69 -10.25 7.96 -8.55
N LYS A 70 -10.26 9.02 -7.73
CA LYS A 70 -11.37 9.98 -7.58
C LYS A 70 -12.72 9.29 -7.33
N VAL A 71 -12.69 8.20 -6.56
CA VAL A 71 -13.90 7.49 -6.20
C VAL A 71 -14.60 8.27 -5.09
N GLY A 72 -15.83 8.71 -5.38
CA GLY A 72 -16.66 9.41 -4.41
C GLY A 72 -17.35 8.42 -3.46
N LEU A 73 -17.20 8.65 -2.17
CA LEU A 73 -17.87 7.88 -1.13
C LEU A 73 -19.04 8.71 -0.61
N GLN A 74 -20.26 8.28 -0.91
CA GLN A 74 -21.48 8.96 -0.45
C GLN A 74 -21.66 8.72 1.06
N VAL A 75 -21.67 9.80 1.83
CA VAL A 75 -21.77 9.72 3.30
C VAL A 75 -23.04 10.38 3.84
N GLY A 76 -23.96 10.78 2.97
CA GLY A 76 -25.23 11.37 3.33
C GLY A 76 -26.19 11.42 2.14
N ALA A 77 -27.41 11.94 2.36
CA ALA A 77 -28.46 11.98 1.34
C ALA A 77 -28.26 13.08 0.29
N GLU A 78 -27.45 14.11 0.59
CA GLU A 78 -27.23 15.25 -0.30
C GLU A 78 -25.97 15.06 -1.17
N ALA A 79 -26.00 15.62 -2.37
CA ALA A 79 -24.92 15.50 -3.35
C ALA A 79 -23.56 16.07 -2.90
N LYS A 80 -23.56 16.97 -1.92
CA LYS A 80 -22.35 17.57 -1.35
C LYS A 80 -21.66 16.70 -0.28
N GLN A 81 -22.26 15.59 0.10
CA GLN A 81 -21.78 14.68 1.14
C GLN A 81 -20.95 13.56 0.55
N LEU A 82 -19.99 13.92 -0.29
CA LEU A 82 -19.04 12.98 -0.90
C LEU A 82 -17.66 13.17 -0.33
N ILE A 83 -17.00 12.06 0.02
CA ILE A 83 -15.57 12.00 0.32
C ILE A 83 -14.89 11.32 -0.85
N THR A 84 -13.93 12.00 -1.47
CA THR A 84 -13.18 11.44 -2.60
C THR A 84 -11.98 10.63 -2.09
N LEU A 85 -11.78 9.44 -2.67
CA LEU A 85 -10.68 8.56 -2.32
C LEU A 85 -9.90 8.18 -3.57
N ASP A 86 -8.57 8.36 -3.51
CA ASP A 86 -7.61 7.90 -4.50
C ASP A 86 -6.69 6.86 -3.88
N ILE A 87 -6.43 5.76 -4.59
CA ILE A 87 -5.40 4.79 -4.22
C ILE A 87 -4.45 4.65 -5.40
N SER A 88 -3.19 5.01 -5.18
CA SER A 88 -2.13 4.87 -6.18
C SER A 88 -1.79 3.40 -6.43
N ALA A 89 -1.15 3.11 -7.56
CA ALA A 89 -0.70 1.75 -7.86
C ALA A 89 0.32 1.28 -6.83
N MET A 90 0.04 0.15 -6.19
CA MET A 90 0.87 -0.48 -5.16
C MET A 90 1.50 -1.78 -5.66
N SER A 91 1.56 -1.99 -6.98
CA SER A 91 2.34 -3.04 -7.61
C SER A 91 3.83 -2.76 -7.47
N ALA A 92 4.68 -3.75 -7.74
CA ALA A 92 6.13 -3.55 -7.74
C ALA A 92 6.55 -2.39 -8.65
N LYS A 93 5.94 -2.25 -9.83
CA LYS A 93 6.17 -1.13 -10.74
C LYS A 93 5.70 0.19 -10.13
N GLY A 94 4.50 0.24 -9.57
CA GLY A 94 3.95 1.44 -8.94
C GLY A 94 4.76 1.90 -7.74
N LEU A 95 5.38 0.98 -7.02
CA LEU A 95 6.26 1.26 -5.90
C LEU A 95 7.71 1.58 -6.30
N GLY A 96 8.04 1.50 -7.58
CA GLY A 96 9.38 1.80 -8.08
C GLY A 96 10.39 0.66 -7.91
N LEU A 97 9.94 -0.57 -7.62
CA LEU A 97 10.81 -1.72 -7.43
C LEU A 97 11.19 -2.41 -8.75
N THR A 98 10.37 -2.25 -9.78
CA THR A 98 10.63 -2.77 -11.11
C THR A 98 10.31 -1.70 -12.15
N THR A 99 10.98 -1.77 -13.29
CA THR A 99 10.64 -0.95 -14.46
C THR A 99 10.48 -1.86 -15.66
N THR A 100 9.68 -1.45 -16.62
CA THR A 100 9.49 -2.20 -17.87
C THR A 100 10.62 -1.95 -18.85
N ALA A 101 11.52 -1.00 -18.56
CA ALA A 101 12.47 -0.51 -19.55
C ALA A 101 13.79 -1.29 -19.60
N THR A 102 14.35 -1.68 -18.46
CA THR A 102 15.59 -2.47 -18.42
C THR A 102 15.72 -3.26 -17.12
N ALA A 103 16.28 -4.46 -17.19
CA ALA A 103 16.57 -5.26 -15.99
C ALA A 103 17.51 -4.56 -15.00
N ALA A 104 18.32 -3.61 -15.46
CA ALA A 104 19.29 -2.88 -14.64
C ALA A 104 18.66 -1.95 -13.60
N THR A 105 17.37 -1.62 -13.75
CA THR A 105 16.65 -0.73 -12.82
C THR A 105 15.72 -1.49 -11.88
N ASN A 106 15.63 -2.81 -12.00
CA ASN A 106 14.85 -3.64 -11.09
C ASN A 106 15.60 -3.83 -9.76
N VAL A 107 14.83 -3.92 -8.67
CA VAL A 107 15.39 -4.20 -7.36
C VAL A 107 16.10 -5.56 -7.37
N THR A 108 17.35 -5.60 -6.94
CA THR A 108 18.14 -6.82 -6.79
C THR A 108 19.14 -6.65 -5.65
N VAL A 109 19.43 -7.73 -4.96
CA VAL A 109 20.44 -7.77 -3.90
C VAL A 109 21.58 -8.73 -4.23
N GLY A 110 21.52 -9.37 -5.40
CA GLY A 110 22.58 -10.25 -5.90
C GLY A 110 23.81 -9.47 -6.35
N GLY A 111 24.92 -10.16 -6.52
CA GLY A 111 26.15 -9.59 -7.03
C GLY A 111 27.39 -10.05 -6.27
N THR A 112 28.54 -9.60 -6.75
CA THR A 112 29.85 -9.95 -6.19
C THR A 112 30.21 -9.16 -4.92
N ASP A 113 29.52 -8.05 -4.69
CA ASP A 113 29.66 -7.20 -3.51
C ASP A 113 28.29 -6.67 -3.04
N GLY A 114 28.29 -5.77 -2.07
CA GLY A 114 27.07 -5.21 -1.49
C GLY A 114 26.46 -4.04 -2.25
N ALA A 115 26.98 -3.65 -3.41
CA ALA A 115 26.56 -2.43 -4.11
C ALA A 115 25.09 -2.48 -4.56
N ASN A 116 24.65 -3.58 -5.16
CA ASN A 116 23.26 -3.77 -5.55
C ASN A 116 22.31 -3.78 -4.34
N ALA A 117 22.74 -4.43 -3.27
CA ALA A 117 21.96 -4.46 -2.02
C ALA A 117 21.79 -3.06 -1.42
N GLN A 118 22.81 -2.21 -1.46
CA GLN A 118 22.71 -0.82 -1.00
C GLN A 118 21.73 -0.01 -1.84
N LYS A 119 21.74 -0.17 -3.16
CA LYS A 119 20.75 0.44 -4.05
C LYS A 119 19.34 -0.07 -3.74
N ALA A 120 19.20 -1.37 -3.50
CA ALA A 120 17.94 -1.99 -3.14
C ALA A 120 17.37 -1.40 -1.86
N ILE A 121 18.19 -1.16 -0.84
CA ILE A 121 17.75 -0.53 0.42
C ILE A 121 17.10 0.84 0.13
N THR A 122 17.70 1.66 -0.71
CA THR A 122 17.15 2.96 -1.09
C THR A 122 15.81 2.82 -1.80
N MET A 123 15.69 1.89 -2.74
CA MET A 123 14.45 1.62 -3.48
C MET A 123 13.35 1.11 -2.55
N ILE A 124 13.67 0.19 -1.66
CA ILE A 124 12.71 -0.39 -0.70
C ILE A 124 12.23 0.66 0.29
N LYS A 125 13.10 1.51 0.81
CA LYS A 125 12.72 2.61 1.69
C LYS A 125 11.78 3.60 1.01
N ALA A 126 12.02 3.92 -0.26
CA ALA A 126 11.12 4.77 -1.04
C ALA A 126 9.76 4.10 -1.24
N ALA A 127 9.72 2.79 -1.48
CA ALA A 127 8.48 2.03 -1.58
C ALA A 127 7.72 2.01 -0.24
N LEU A 128 8.42 1.80 0.88
CA LEU A 128 7.83 1.88 2.22
C LEU A 128 7.20 3.25 2.49
N ALA A 129 7.87 4.33 2.08
CA ALA A 129 7.33 5.68 2.23
C ALA A 129 6.02 5.86 1.43
N LYS A 130 5.94 5.34 0.20
CA LYS A 130 4.72 5.39 -0.61
C LYS A 130 3.58 4.63 0.04
N VAL A 131 3.84 3.42 0.54
CA VAL A 131 2.83 2.61 1.23
C VAL A 131 2.36 3.31 2.51
N SER A 132 3.28 3.85 3.30
CA SER A 132 2.94 4.57 4.53
C SER A 132 2.09 5.81 4.25
N SER A 133 2.41 6.57 3.21
CA SER A 133 1.64 7.73 2.78
C SER A 133 0.22 7.33 2.36
N GLN A 134 0.08 6.25 1.59
CA GLN A 134 -1.22 5.74 1.16
C GLN A 134 -2.06 5.25 2.36
N ARG A 135 -1.42 4.56 3.29
CA ARG A 135 -2.09 4.11 4.52
C ARG A 135 -2.57 5.29 5.37
N ALA A 136 -1.77 6.35 5.46
CA ALA A 136 -2.16 7.58 6.17
C ALA A 136 -3.37 8.24 5.51
N ASP A 137 -3.41 8.31 4.19
CA ASP A 137 -4.55 8.83 3.43
C ASP A 137 -5.82 8.01 3.71
N LEU A 138 -5.71 6.68 3.68
CA LEU A 138 -6.84 5.79 3.98
C LEU A 138 -7.31 5.94 5.42
N GLY A 139 -6.38 6.07 6.37
CA GLY A 139 -6.71 6.31 7.77
C GLY A 139 -7.44 7.63 7.98
N ALA A 140 -7.02 8.69 7.29
CA ALA A 140 -7.69 9.99 7.33
C ALA A 140 -9.12 9.91 6.77
N VAL A 141 -9.29 9.22 5.64
CA VAL A 141 -10.62 8.99 5.04
C VAL A 141 -11.50 8.19 5.99
N GLN A 142 -10.98 7.14 6.60
CA GLN A 142 -11.72 6.32 7.56
C GLN A 142 -12.19 7.15 8.75
N ASN A 143 -11.33 7.99 9.33
CA ASN A 143 -11.70 8.88 10.42
C ASN A 143 -12.80 9.86 10.01
N ARG A 144 -12.73 10.44 8.81
CA ARG A 144 -13.77 11.33 8.29
C ARG A 144 -15.10 10.60 8.11
N LEU A 145 -15.07 9.37 7.62
CA LEU A 145 -16.28 8.53 7.47
C LEU A 145 -16.89 8.22 8.83
N GLU A 146 -16.11 7.85 9.82
CA GLU A 146 -16.59 7.57 11.18
C GLU A 146 -17.21 8.81 11.82
N HIS A 147 -16.58 9.98 11.71
CA HIS A 147 -17.12 11.25 12.21
C HIS A 147 -18.44 11.61 11.52
N THR A 148 -18.51 11.45 10.20
CA THR A 148 -19.71 11.75 9.43
C THR A 148 -20.86 10.83 9.83
N ILE A 149 -20.60 9.53 10.00
CA ILE A 149 -21.61 8.56 10.46
C ILE A 149 -22.12 8.95 11.85
N LYS A 150 -21.25 9.30 12.78
CA LYS A 150 -21.65 9.76 14.13
C LYS A 150 -22.51 11.02 14.07
N ASN A 151 -22.15 11.98 13.23
CA ASN A 151 -22.93 13.21 13.07
C ASN A 151 -24.31 12.91 12.48
N LEU A 152 -24.41 12.00 11.52
CA LEU A 152 -25.70 11.57 10.95
C LEU A 152 -26.55 10.86 11.98
N ASP A 153 -25.99 9.97 12.79
CA ASP A 153 -26.69 9.28 13.87
C ASP A 153 -27.22 10.29 14.89
N ASN A 154 -26.43 11.28 15.28
CA ASN A 154 -26.88 12.33 16.20
C ASN A 154 -28.01 13.18 15.61
N VAL A 155 -27.95 13.52 14.35
CA VAL A 155 -29.02 14.26 13.65
C VAL A 155 -30.32 13.44 13.64
N VAL A 156 -30.23 12.15 13.30
CA VAL A 156 -31.40 11.25 13.29
C VAL A 156 -31.99 11.12 14.69
N GLU A 157 -31.19 10.92 15.72
CA GLU A 157 -31.64 10.84 17.13
C GLU A 157 -32.31 12.12 17.58
N ASN A 158 -31.74 13.27 17.29
CA ASN A 158 -32.31 14.57 17.63
C ASN A 158 -33.64 14.81 16.93
N THR A 159 -33.76 14.43 15.65
CA THR A 159 -35.01 14.52 14.90
C THR A 159 -36.09 13.63 15.50
N THR A 160 -35.73 12.39 15.84
CA THR A 160 -36.65 11.44 16.49
C THR A 160 -37.14 11.97 17.85
N SER A 161 -36.23 12.53 18.67
CA SER A 161 -36.60 13.12 19.95
C SER A 161 -37.52 14.32 19.79
N ALA A 162 -37.30 15.18 18.80
CA ALA A 162 -38.16 16.32 18.50
C ALA A 162 -39.56 15.85 18.07
N GLU A 163 -39.65 14.83 17.24
CA GLU A 163 -40.94 14.22 16.85
C GLU A 163 -41.68 13.64 18.04
N SER A 164 -40.98 12.97 18.94
CA SER A 164 -41.59 12.38 20.14
C SER A 164 -42.13 13.43 21.12
N SER A 165 -41.64 14.66 21.08
CA SER A 165 -42.05 15.76 21.95
C SER A 165 -43.30 16.48 21.49
N ILE A 166 -43.74 16.26 20.25
CA ILE A 166 -44.92 16.84 19.68
C ILE A 166 -46.14 15.92 19.92
#